data_b44c45bf24d0cab85583090a5de7f5b7
#
_entry.id   b44c45bf24d0cab85583090a5de7f5b7
#
_cell.length_a   1.000
_cell.length_b   1.000
_cell.length_c   1.000
_cell.angle_alpha   90.00
_cell.angle_beta   90.00
_cell.angle_gamma   90.00
#
_symmetry.space_group_name_H-M   'P 1'
#
loop_
_entity.id
_entity.type
_entity.pdbx_description
1 polymer ?
#
loop_
_entity_poly.entity_id
_entity_poly.type
_entity_poly.pdbx_seq_one_letter_code
_entity_poly.pdbx_strand_id
1 'polypeptide(L)'
;MGAERSQCPAVYPQVHKVPSRGTTGRAPLFSLGFVDVIPLSAEQLETQRQYIRNNPRSRLLRSSHRLWLQCQRKSIDTHLSLRALKGYLQQECSSAQFNEEIWQRIEKLLIVKDGHVYCDSYGNCAILNGPILPVVCHRKDAPLHSCQLQRCVEKAAEGTVLVSARIAKGEQRIMDDVIAKSYPVALIADNGFPEIYHPSEARIQMCAEGRLLLLSPWQYHYRAADEMITVAECKTMNCIAQAICKMKDSWWQRH
;
A
#
# COMPACT_ATOMS: atom_id res chain seq x y z
N MET A 1 -16.41 23.83 5.40
CA MET A 1 -16.67 22.67 6.28
C MET A 1 -15.54 21.68 6.04
N GLY A 2 -14.57 21.64 6.97
CA GLY A 2 -13.39 20.78 6.87
C GLY A 2 -13.74 19.36 7.28
N ALA A 3 -13.39 18.40 6.45
CA ALA A 3 -13.45 16.99 6.82
C ALA A 3 -12.27 16.69 7.75
N GLU A 4 -12.53 16.41 9.00
CA GLU A 4 -11.56 15.93 9.97
C GLU A 4 -11.03 14.56 9.52
N ARG A 5 -9.73 14.53 9.25
CA ARG A 5 -8.99 13.29 9.07
C ARG A 5 -8.76 12.70 10.46
N SER A 6 -9.31 11.53 10.73
CA SER A 6 -8.96 10.71 11.87
C SER A 6 -7.46 10.38 11.83
N GLN A 7 -6.67 11.14 12.56
CA GLN A 7 -5.26 10.83 12.85
C GLN A 7 -5.24 9.81 13.97
N CYS A 8 -4.76 8.61 13.72
CA CYS A 8 -4.29 7.73 14.79
C CYS A 8 -2.91 8.22 15.22
N PRO A 9 -2.73 8.79 16.40
CA PRO A 9 -1.41 9.06 16.94
C PRO A 9 -0.78 7.73 17.34
N ALA A 10 0.37 7.39 16.74
CA ALA A 10 1.24 6.35 17.25
C ALA A 10 1.89 6.87 18.54
N VAL A 11 1.19 6.75 19.64
CA VAL A 11 1.78 6.97 20.98
C VAL A 11 2.52 5.68 21.35
N TYR A 12 3.83 5.70 21.26
CA TYR A 12 4.66 4.65 21.85
C TYR A 12 4.60 4.79 23.37
N PRO A 13 4.09 3.79 24.12
CA PRO A 13 4.06 3.85 25.56
C PRO A 13 5.47 3.72 26.12
N GLN A 14 5.78 4.54 27.14
CA GLN A 14 6.98 4.36 27.94
C GLN A 14 6.90 3.01 28.66
N VAL A 15 7.91 2.17 28.45
CA VAL A 15 8.00 0.83 29.02
C VAL A 15 8.44 0.93 30.47
N HIS A 16 7.50 0.78 31.41
CA HIS A 16 7.84 0.52 32.80
C HIS A 16 8.06 -0.96 32.99
N LYS A 17 9.30 -1.38 33.26
CA LYS A 17 9.62 -2.76 33.67
C LYS A 17 9.06 -3.00 35.07
N VAL A 18 8.05 -3.86 35.20
CA VAL A 18 7.60 -4.37 36.47
C VAL A 18 8.51 -5.56 36.84
N PRO A 19 9.08 -5.58 38.06
CA PRO A 19 9.92 -6.71 38.47
C PRO A 19 9.09 -7.98 38.65
N SER A 20 9.53 -9.09 38.04
CA SER A 20 8.90 -10.39 38.14
C SER A 20 9.03 -10.94 39.57
N ARG A 21 7.91 -11.08 40.27
CA ARG A 21 7.87 -11.94 41.47
C ARG A 21 7.86 -13.39 41.06
N GLY A 22 8.84 -14.14 41.58
CA GLY A 22 9.01 -15.55 41.32
C GLY A 22 7.78 -16.36 41.74
N THR A 23 7.30 -17.20 40.85
CA THR A 23 6.28 -18.22 41.12
C THR A 23 6.69 -19.55 40.57
N THR A 24 6.59 -20.49 41.46
CA THR A 24 6.62 -21.97 41.34
C THR A 24 6.22 -22.53 39.97
N GLY A 25 7.18 -23.19 39.31
CA GLY A 25 7.04 -24.42 38.54
C GLY A 25 6.06 -24.54 37.35
N ARG A 26 5.32 -23.52 36.97
CA ARG A 26 4.48 -23.54 35.76
C ARG A 26 5.09 -22.65 34.67
N ALA A 27 5.21 -23.18 33.47
CA ALA A 27 5.63 -22.40 32.31
C ALA A 27 4.76 -21.13 32.21
N PRO A 28 5.35 -19.95 31.98
CA PRO A 28 4.57 -18.72 31.88
C PRO A 28 3.58 -18.82 30.71
N LEU A 29 2.31 -18.49 30.99
CA LEU A 29 1.23 -18.47 29.97
C LEU A 29 1.50 -17.47 28.84
N PHE A 30 2.44 -16.54 29.06
CA PHE A 30 2.82 -15.50 28.12
C PHE A 30 4.34 -15.52 27.91
N SER A 31 4.78 -15.34 26.67
CA SER A 31 6.20 -15.23 26.34
C SER A 31 6.83 -13.99 26.96
N LEU A 32 8.11 -14.05 27.32
CA LEU A 32 8.93 -12.91 27.71
C LEU A 32 8.79 -11.80 26.69
N GLY A 33 8.30 -10.63 27.11
CA GLY A 33 8.05 -9.48 26.21
C GLY A 33 6.59 -9.01 26.17
N PHE A 34 5.72 -9.57 26.99
CA PHE A 34 4.36 -9.03 27.14
C PHE A 34 4.42 -7.63 27.75
N VAL A 35 3.84 -6.66 27.07
CA VAL A 35 3.72 -5.28 27.55
C VAL A 35 2.27 -5.02 27.92
N ASP A 36 2.02 -4.72 29.17
CA ASP A 36 0.70 -4.25 29.61
C ASP A 36 0.48 -2.82 29.11
N VAL A 37 -0.45 -2.66 28.20
CA VAL A 37 -0.86 -1.35 27.69
C VAL A 37 -2.17 -0.95 28.42
N ILE A 38 -2.08 0.08 29.23
CA ILE A 38 -3.26 0.66 29.88
C ILE A 38 -3.87 1.66 28.90
N PRO A 39 -5.12 1.47 28.43
CA PRO A 39 -5.78 2.42 27.55
C PRO A 39 -6.04 3.73 28.29
N LEU A 40 -5.68 4.85 27.67
CA LEU A 40 -5.82 6.19 28.22
C LEU A 40 -7.21 6.81 27.91
N SER A 41 -7.99 6.21 27.01
CA SER A 41 -9.32 6.66 26.63
C SER A 41 -10.25 5.48 26.29
N ALA A 42 -11.57 5.75 26.32
CA ALA A 42 -12.58 4.77 25.93
C ALA A 42 -12.44 4.31 24.48
N GLU A 43 -12.05 5.22 23.59
CA GLU A 43 -11.80 4.93 22.16
C GLU A 43 -10.59 4.00 22.00
N GLN A 44 -9.53 4.25 22.73
CA GLN A 44 -8.34 3.39 22.73
C GLN A 44 -8.65 2.01 23.30
N LEU A 45 -9.49 1.93 24.34
CA LEU A 45 -9.95 0.67 24.90
C LEU A 45 -10.77 -0.13 23.90
N GLU A 46 -11.68 0.51 23.15
CA GLU A 46 -12.47 -0.17 22.12
C GLU A 46 -11.59 -0.65 20.96
N THR A 47 -10.63 0.15 20.53
CA THR A 47 -9.63 -0.25 19.53
C THR A 47 -8.86 -1.49 19.98
N GLN A 48 -8.43 -1.55 21.23
CA GLN A 48 -7.73 -2.72 21.79
C GLN A 48 -8.65 -3.95 21.87
N ARG A 49 -9.91 -3.78 22.29
CA ARG A 49 -10.91 -4.86 22.30
C ARG A 49 -11.15 -5.42 20.91
N GLN A 50 -11.29 -4.56 19.92
CA GLN A 50 -11.44 -4.94 18.52
C GLN A 50 -10.21 -5.72 18.02
N TYR A 51 -9.02 -5.24 18.34
CA TYR A 51 -7.77 -5.95 18.04
C TYR A 51 -7.72 -7.35 18.65
N ILE A 52 -8.07 -7.49 19.93
CA ILE A 52 -8.09 -8.79 20.62
C ILE A 52 -9.12 -9.74 20.00
N ARG A 53 -10.32 -9.26 19.68
CA ARG A 53 -11.38 -10.05 19.03
C ARG A 53 -10.95 -10.55 17.66
N ASN A 54 -10.24 -9.73 16.90
CA ASN A 54 -9.88 -10.01 15.52
C ASN A 54 -8.56 -10.76 15.38
N ASN A 55 -7.70 -10.70 16.40
CA ASN A 55 -6.38 -11.36 16.38
C ASN A 55 -6.44 -12.87 16.09
N PRO A 56 -7.35 -13.68 16.66
CA PRO A 56 -7.48 -15.10 16.34
C PRO A 56 -7.81 -15.34 14.87
N ARG A 57 -8.72 -14.54 14.28
CA ARG A 57 -9.10 -14.62 12.86
C ARG A 57 -7.93 -14.26 11.95
N SER A 58 -7.25 -13.15 12.21
CA SER A 58 -6.09 -12.72 11.45
C SER A 58 -4.95 -13.76 11.53
N ARG A 59 -4.79 -14.40 12.68
CA ARG A 59 -3.81 -15.46 12.88
C ARG A 59 -4.15 -16.72 12.08
N LEU A 60 -5.42 -17.13 12.09
CA LEU A 60 -5.92 -18.25 11.30
C LEU A 60 -5.74 -17.98 9.79
N LEU A 61 -6.14 -16.82 9.32
CA LEU A 61 -5.96 -16.43 7.92
C LEU A 61 -4.47 -16.48 7.50
N ARG A 62 -3.57 -15.94 8.33
CA ARG A 62 -2.12 -16.00 8.05
C ARG A 62 -1.58 -17.43 8.00
N SER A 63 -2.07 -18.32 8.86
CA SER A 63 -1.65 -19.71 8.83
C SER A 63 -2.17 -20.45 7.60
N SER A 64 -3.39 -20.16 7.16
CA SER A 64 -4.05 -20.77 5.99
C SER A 64 -3.51 -20.25 4.65
N HIS A 65 -3.10 -18.96 4.63
CA HIS A 65 -2.61 -18.28 3.41
C HIS A 65 -1.20 -17.74 3.59
N ARG A 66 -0.31 -18.56 4.14
CA ARG A 66 1.05 -18.17 4.54
C ARG A 66 1.84 -17.50 3.41
N LEU A 67 1.68 -17.95 2.17
CA LEU A 67 2.41 -17.41 1.02
C LEU A 67 1.89 -16.00 0.62
N TRP A 68 0.62 -15.71 0.85
CA TRP A 68 0.01 -14.42 0.46
C TRP A 68 0.09 -13.38 1.58
N LEU A 69 0.04 -13.83 2.84
CA LEU A 69 -0.02 -12.95 4.01
C LEU A 69 1.34 -12.73 4.67
N GLN A 70 2.37 -12.65 3.85
CA GLN A 70 3.73 -12.24 4.21
C GLN A 70 4.33 -11.35 3.13
N CYS A 71 5.25 -10.46 3.53
CA CYS A 71 5.97 -9.63 2.57
C CYS A 71 6.94 -10.49 1.76
N GLN A 72 6.79 -10.43 0.44
CA GLN A 72 7.71 -11.03 -0.51
C GLN A 72 8.62 -9.94 -1.07
N ARG A 73 9.92 -10.01 -0.78
CA ARG A 73 10.87 -8.98 -1.16
C ARG A 73 11.27 -9.11 -2.63
N LYS A 74 11.33 -7.96 -3.32
CA LYS A 74 11.73 -7.88 -4.75
C LYS A 74 10.99 -8.89 -5.64
N SER A 75 9.73 -9.14 -5.34
CA SER A 75 8.95 -10.22 -5.95
C SER A 75 8.36 -9.86 -7.32
N ILE A 76 8.18 -8.57 -7.60
CA ILE A 76 7.61 -8.09 -8.86
C ILE A 76 8.63 -7.23 -9.60
N ASP A 77 9.02 -7.69 -10.80
CA ASP A 77 9.76 -6.89 -11.77
C ASP A 77 8.80 -5.93 -12.47
N THR A 78 9.04 -4.64 -12.34
CA THR A 78 8.21 -3.63 -13.01
C THR A 78 8.55 -3.47 -14.50
N HIS A 79 9.63 -4.09 -14.98
CA HIS A 79 10.21 -3.89 -16.30
C HIS A 79 10.60 -2.42 -16.61
N LEU A 80 10.74 -1.60 -15.58
CA LEU A 80 11.09 -0.19 -15.66
C LEU A 80 12.55 0.02 -15.26
N SER A 81 13.39 0.46 -16.19
CA SER A 81 14.76 0.83 -15.86
C SER A 81 14.80 2.18 -15.13
N LEU A 82 15.80 2.37 -14.26
CA LEU A 82 16.04 3.67 -13.60
C LEU A 82 16.21 4.81 -14.61
N ARG A 83 16.89 4.55 -15.74
CA ARG A 83 17.05 5.54 -16.81
C ARG A 83 15.71 5.96 -17.41
N ALA A 84 14.83 5.00 -17.69
CA ALA A 84 13.51 5.28 -18.24
C ALA A 84 12.64 6.04 -17.23
N LEU A 85 12.68 5.67 -15.95
CA LEU A 85 11.99 6.39 -14.87
C LEU A 85 12.50 7.83 -14.75
N LYS A 86 13.82 8.04 -14.72
CA LYS A 86 14.40 9.39 -14.66
C LYS A 86 13.93 10.25 -15.84
N GLY A 87 13.97 9.70 -17.06
CA GLY A 87 13.49 10.39 -18.26
C GLY A 87 12.00 10.74 -18.18
N TYR A 88 11.17 9.83 -17.67
CA TYR A 88 9.75 10.10 -17.45
C TYR A 88 9.53 11.24 -16.46
N LEU A 89 10.24 11.24 -15.32
CA LEU A 89 10.11 12.30 -14.31
C LEU A 89 10.58 13.67 -14.86
N GLN A 90 11.63 13.70 -15.68
CA GLN A 90 12.10 14.92 -16.35
C GLN A 90 11.05 15.52 -17.30
N GLN A 91 10.24 14.67 -17.93
CA GLN A 91 9.15 15.11 -18.83
C GLN A 91 7.88 15.53 -18.10
N GLU A 92 7.55 14.83 -17.02
CA GLU A 92 6.25 14.97 -16.33
C GLU A 92 6.27 15.96 -15.16
N CYS A 93 7.43 16.36 -14.68
CA CYS A 93 7.60 17.29 -13.56
C CYS A 93 8.25 18.59 -14.02
N SER A 94 7.87 19.69 -13.39
CA SER A 94 8.61 20.96 -13.55
C SER A 94 9.97 20.88 -12.83
N SER A 95 10.89 21.80 -13.16
CA SER A 95 12.22 21.86 -12.52
C SER A 95 12.14 22.09 -11.00
N ALA A 96 11.08 22.75 -10.52
CA ALA A 96 10.84 22.91 -9.08
C ALA A 96 10.34 21.62 -8.40
N GLN A 97 9.75 20.70 -9.15
CA GLN A 97 9.21 19.43 -8.65
C GLN A 97 10.17 18.27 -8.80
N PHE A 98 11.15 18.39 -9.71
CA PHE A 98 12.13 17.35 -9.99
C PHE A 98 13.45 17.98 -10.46
N ASN A 99 14.52 17.69 -9.72
CA ASN A 99 15.89 18.06 -10.01
C ASN A 99 16.84 16.92 -9.60
N GLU A 100 18.13 17.09 -9.73
CA GLU A 100 19.11 16.03 -9.44
C GLU A 100 19.11 15.62 -7.96
N GLU A 101 18.90 16.55 -7.03
CA GLU A 101 18.83 16.26 -5.59
C GLU A 101 17.61 15.39 -5.26
N ILE A 102 16.44 15.76 -5.82
CA ILE A 102 15.21 14.97 -5.67
C ILE A 102 15.37 13.58 -6.31
N TRP A 103 16.06 13.51 -7.46
CA TRP A 103 16.35 12.23 -8.10
C TRP A 103 17.20 11.32 -7.22
N GLN A 104 18.31 11.82 -6.67
CA GLN A 104 19.16 11.04 -5.78
C GLN A 104 18.40 10.52 -4.55
N ARG A 105 17.50 11.32 -4.00
CA ARG A 105 16.63 10.90 -2.90
C ARG A 105 15.69 9.76 -3.35
N ILE A 106 15.02 9.89 -4.48
CA ILE A 106 14.12 8.88 -5.02
C ILE A 106 14.88 7.58 -5.32
N GLU A 107 16.00 7.68 -6.02
CA GLU A 107 16.83 6.53 -6.39
C GLU A 107 17.30 5.74 -5.16
N LYS A 108 17.69 6.44 -4.09
CA LYS A 108 18.09 5.82 -2.82
C LYS A 108 16.95 5.08 -2.13
N LEU A 109 15.72 5.56 -2.28
CA LEU A 109 14.54 4.95 -1.66
C LEU A 109 13.93 3.82 -2.50
N LEU A 110 14.23 3.75 -3.79
CA LEU A 110 13.70 2.70 -4.66
C LEU A 110 14.32 1.33 -4.37
N ILE A 111 13.53 0.30 -4.56
CA ILE A 111 14.00 -1.09 -4.60
C ILE A 111 14.53 -1.36 -6.01
N VAL A 112 15.85 -1.46 -6.12
CA VAL A 112 16.52 -1.63 -7.42
C VAL A 112 17.30 -2.94 -7.45
N LYS A 113 17.27 -3.61 -8.60
CA LYS A 113 18.10 -4.76 -8.91
C LYS A 113 18.51 -4.67 -10.39
N ASP A 114 19.79 -4.81 -10.68
CA ASP A 114 20.36 -4.79 -12.04
C ASP A 114 19.90 -3.58 -12.89
N GLY A 115 19.78 -2.39 -12.27
CA GLY A 115 19.34 -1.16 -12.92
C GLY A 115 17.83 -1.06 -13.22
N HIS A 116 17.02 -2.03 -12.75
CA HIS A 116 15.58 -2.04 -12.88
C HIS A 116 14.88 -1.85 -11.53
N VAL A 117 13.70 -1.24 -11.56
CA VAL A 117 12.86 -1.04 -10.38
C VAL A 117 12.07 -2.31 -10.10
N TYR A 118 12.09 -2.75 -8.86
CA TYR A 118 11.31 -3.88 -8.35
C TYR A 118 10.32 -3.42 -7.31
N CYS A 119 9.26 -4.21 -7.09
CA CYS A 119 8.38 -4.03 -5.95
C CYS A 119 8.47 -5.20 -4.99
N ASP A 120 8.42 -4.89 -3.70
CA ASP A 120 8.00 -5.82 -2.68
C ASP A 120 6.48 -6.02 -2.81
N SER A 121 5.98 -7.19 -2.44
CA SER A 121 4.54 -7.47 -2.51
C SER A 121 4.00 -8.07 -1.21
N TYR A 122 2.69 -7.89 -1.01
CA TYR A 122 1.90 -8.54 0.03
C TYR A 122 0.51 -8.84 -0.54
N GLY A 123 0.12 -10.09 -0.55
CA GLY A 123 -1.12 -10.59 -1.17
C GLY A 123 -0.86 -11.58 -2.30
N ASN A 124 -1.88 -11.82 -3.10
CA ASN A 124 -1.82 -12.79 -4.19
C ASN A 124 -1.19 -12.20 -5.46
N CYS A 125 0.07 -12.46 -5.71
CA CYS A 125 0.77 -12.00 -6.92
C CYS A 125 0.17 -12.58 -8.22
N ALA A 126 -0.50 -13.73 -8.16
CA ALA A 126 -1.06 -14.38 -9.35
C ALA A 126 -2.16 -13.55 -10.04
N ILE A 127 -2.74 -12.56 -9.34
CA ILE A 127 -3.72 -11.66 -9.98
C ILE A 127 -3.12 -10.82 -11.11
N LEU A 128 -1.80 -10.64 -11.14
CA LEU A 128 -1.11 -9.92 -12.22
C LEU A 128 -0.91 -10.78 -13.48
N ASN A 129 -1.20 -12.07 -13.45
CA ASN A 129 -1.08 -12.94 -14.63
C ASN A 129 -2.26 -12.80 -15.61
N GLY A 130 -3.34 -12.17 -15.18
CA GLY A 130 -4.51 -11.89 -16.04
C GLY A 130 -4.40 -10.52 -16.74
N PRO A 131 -5.50 -10.05 -17.33
CA PRO A 131 -5.58 -8.70 -17.86
C PRO A 131 -5.46 -7.68 -16.72
N ILE A 132 -4.54 -6.71 -16.90
CA ILE A 132 -4.27 -5.65 -15.93
C ILE A 132 -4.28 -4.28 -16.60
N LEU A 133 -4.83 -3.26 -15.94
CA LEU A 133 -4.91 -1.90 -16.46
C LEU A 133 -4.52 -0.87 -15.40
N PRO A 134 -3.74 0.17 -15.76
CA PRO A 134 -3.35 1.22 -14.82
C PRO A 134 -4.50 2.21 -14.62
N VAL A 135 -4.71 2.66 -13.40
CA VAL A 135 -5.63 3.76 -13.08
C VAL A 135 -4.84 4.94 -12.54
N VAL A 136 -4.77 5.98 -13.37
CA VAL A 136 -4.18 7.27 -13.05
C VAL A 136 -5.17 8.37 -13.46
N CYS A 137 -5.46 9.29 -12.55
CA CYS A 137 -6.38 10.40 -12.80
C CYS A 137 -5.63 11.74 -12.85
N HIS A 138 -5.69 12.40 -13.99
CA HIS A 138 -5.10 13.72 -14.15
C HIS A 138 -6.11 14.82 -13.88
N ARG A 139 -5.67 15.94 -13.26
CA ARG A 139 -6.53 17.09 -12.99
C ARG A 139 -7.17 17.68 -14.25
N LYS A 140 -6.44 17.67 -15.38
CA LYS A 140 -6.91 18.14 -16.67
C LYS A 140 -8.12 17.35 -17.20
N ASP A 141 -8.25 16.09 -16.81
CA ASP A 141 -9.32 15.19 -17.23
C ASP A 141 -10.50 15.16 -16.24
N ALA A 142 -10.56 16.09 -15.28
CA ALA A 142 -11.61 16.13 -14.27
C ALA A 142 -13.04 16.07 -14.82
N PRO A 143 -13.39 16.75 -15.94
CA PRO A 143 -14.72 16.63 -16.55
C PRO A 143 -15.06 15.22 -17.05
N LEU A 144 -14.06 14.40 -17.33
CA LEU A 144 -14.18 13.03 -17.87
C LEU A 144 -14.06 11.93 -16.81
N HIS A 145 -13.86 12.29 -15.54
CA HIS A 145 -13.66 11.30 -14.47
C HIS A 145 -14.86 10.35 -14.31
N SER A 146 -16.08 10.80 -14.60
CA SER A 146 -17.26 9.90 -14.56
C SER A 146 -17.20 8.83 -15.66
N CYS A 147 -16.75 9.18 -16.84
CA CYS A 147 -16.54 8.24 -17.94
C CYS A 147 -15.39 7.28 -17.61
N GLN A 148 -14.28 7.79 -17.07
CA GLN A 148 -13.16 6.96 -16.62
C GLN A 148 -13.60 5.97 -15.55
N LEU A 149 -14.37 6.42 -14.53
CA LEU A 149 -14.92 5.56 -13.49
C LEU A 149 -15.77 4.43 -14.08
N GLN A 150 -16.71 4.78 -14.97
CA GLN A 150 -17.58 3.80 -15.59
C GLN A 150 -16.77 2.74 -16.34
N ARG A 151 -15.83 3.13 -17.19
CA ARG A 151 -14.97 2.21 -17.93
C ARG A 151 -14.08 1.34 -17.04
N CYS A 152 -13.55 1.90 -15.97
CA CYS A 152 -12.77 1.14 -14.99
C CYS A 152 -13.64 0.05 -14.32
N VAL A 153 -14.87 0.39 -13.92
CA VAL A 153 -15.80 -0.57 -13.30
C VAL A 153 -16.22 -1.65 -14.29
N GLU A 154 -16.51 -1.28 -15.54
CA GLU A 154 -16.84 -2.25 -16.61
C GLU A 154 -15.68 -3.24 -16.82
N LYS A 155 -14.44 -2.75 -16.95
CA LYS A 155 -13.26 -3.62 -17.11
C LYS A 155 -13.01 -4.50 -15.89
N ALA A 156 -13.22 -3.98 -14.68
CA ALA A 156 -13.10 -4.78 -13.47
C ALA A 156 -14.17 -5.89 -13.42
N ALA A 157 -15.39 -5.62 -13.88
CA ALA A 157 -16.47 -6.62 -13.98
C ALA A 157 -16.16 -7.72 -15.02
N GLU A 158 -15.37 -7.40 -16.05
CA GLU A 158 -14.86 -8.38 -17.04
C GLU A 158 -13.69 -9.21 -16.49
N GLY A 159 -13.26 -9.02 -15.25
CA GLY A 159 -12.15 -9.74 -14.62
C GLY A 159 -10.78 -9.08 -14.78
N THR A 160 -10.72 -7.84 -15.27
CA THR A 160 -9.47 -7.08 -15.34
C THR A 160 -9.08 -6.55 -13.97
N VAL A 161 -7.84 -6.72 -13.56
CA VAL A 161 -7.29 -6.17 -12.32
C VAL A 161 -6.84 -4.73 -12.55
N LEU A 162 -7.33 -3.81 -11.74
CA LEU A 162 -6.92 -2.42 -11.80
C LEU A 162 -5.71 -2.18 -10.88
N VAL A 163 -4.69 -1.50 -11.42
CA VAL A 163 -3.44 -1.17 -10.72
C VAL A 163 -3.38 0.34 -10.49
N SER A 164 -3.28 0.80 -9.24
CA SER A 164 -3.24 2.22 -8.90
C SER A 164 -2.43 2.53 -7.66
N ALA A 165 -1.82 3.70 -7.62
CA ALA A 165 -1.25 4.29 -6.40
C ALA A 165 -2.31 4.95 -5.51
N ARG A 166 -3.54 5.13 -5.99
CA ARG A 166 -4.68 5.69 -5.24
C ARG A 166 -4.37 7.07 -4.61
N ILE A 167 -3.63 7.91 -5.34
CA ILE A 167 -3.16 9.22 -4.86
C ILE A 167 -4.23 10.29 -5.06
N ALA A 168 -4.67 10.46 -6.31
CA ALA A 168 -5.67 11.47 -6.67
C ALA A 168 -7.07 11.09 -6.18
N LYS A 169 -7.92 12.08 -5.86
CA LYS A 169 -9.30 11.83 -5.44
C LYS A 169 -10.10 11.01 -6.47
N GLY A 170 -9.83 11.20 -7.77
CA GLY A 170 -10.43 10.40 -8.84
C GLY A 170 -10.02 8.93 -8.75
N GLU A 171 -8.73 8.65 -8.55
CA GLU A 171 -8.22 7.29 -8.34
C GLU A 171 -8.83 6.65 -7.09
N GLN A 172 -8.88 7.41 -5.98
CA GLN A 172 -9.48 6.93 -4.73
C GLN A 172 -10.92 6.48 -4.96
N ARG A 173 -11.72 7.33 -5.63
CA ARG A 173 -13.12 7.03 -5.92
C ARG A 173 -13.28 5.78 -6.81
N ILE A 174 -12.48 5.67 -7.88
CA ILE A 174 -12.53 4.50 -8.77
C ILE A 174 -12.17 3.23 -7.99
N MET A 175 -11.06 3.26 -7.25
CA MET A 175 -10.60 2.08 -6.53
C MET A 175 -11.56 1.69 -5.39
N ASP A 176 -12.18 2.66 -4.71
CA ASP A 176 -13.18 2.39 -3.67
C ASP A 176 -14.45 1.74 -4.24
N ASP A 177 -14.93 2.20 -5.39
CA ASP A 177 -16.06 1.60 -6.09
C ASP A 177 -15.78 0.15 -6.52
N VAL A 178 -14.59 -0.10 -7.06
CA VAL A 178 -14.14 -1.43 -7.51
C VAL A 178 -14.00 -2.38 -6.33
N ILE A 179 -13.40 -1.91 -5.22
CA ILE A 179 -13.24 -2.66 -3.97
C ILE A 179 -14.60 -2.98 -3.36
N ALA A 180 -15.52 -2.01 -3.32
CA ALA A 180 -16.88 -2.21 -2.78
C ALA A 180 -17.67 -3.28 -3.55
N LYS A 181 -17.41 -3.40 -4.85
CA LYS A 181 -17.99 -4.46 -5.71
C LYS A 181 -17.25 -5.80 -5.64
N SER A 182 -16.26 -5.92 -4.75
CA SER A 182 -15.44 -7.11 -4.54
C SER A 182 -14.59 -7.55 -5.74
N TYR A 183 -14.30 -6.65 -6.67
CA TYR A 183 -13.38 -6.92 -7.76
C TYR A 183 -11.90 -6.86 -7.32
N PRO A 184 -11.01 -7.63 -7.97
CA PRO A 184 -9.61 -7.67 -7.62
C PRO A 184 -8.89 -6.37 -8.01
N VAL A 185 -7.96 -5.93 -7.13
CA VAL A 185 -7.15 -4.72 -7.33
C VAL A 185 -5.70 -4.92 -6.89
N ALA A 186 -4.78 -4.20 -7.52
CA ALA A 186 -3.42 -4.04 -7.05
C ALA A 186 -3.16 -2.57 -6.65
N LEU A 187 -2.69 -2.35 -5.43
CA LEU A 187 -2.44 -1.01 -4.89
C LEU A 187 -0.95 -0.80 -4.66
N ILE A 188 -0.42 0.30 -5.18
CA ILE A 188 0.98 0.69 -4.97
C ILE A 188 1.03 1.58 -3.73
N ALA A 189 1.81 1.16 -2.74
CA ALA A 189 2.01 1.88 -1.49
C ALA A 189 3.02 3.02 -1.67
N ASP A 190 2.85 4.06 -0.88
CA ASP A 190 3.70 5.26 -0.86
C ASP A 190 4.93 5.12 0.04
N ASN A 191 5.06 4.01 0.76
CA ASN A 191 6.23 3.67 1.58
C ASN A 191 6.54 2.19 1.46
N GLY A 192 7.77 1.80 1.84
CA GLY A 192 8.20 0.41 1.92
C GLY A 192 7.46 -0.38 3.01
N PHE A 193 7.45 -1.69 2.89
CA PHE A 193 6.93 -2.55 3.95
C PHE A 193 8.00 -2.76 5.04
N PRO A 194 7.72 -2.49 6.31
CA PRO A 194 8.62 -2.80 7.41
C PRO A 194 8.88 -4.31 7.49
N GLU A 195 9.87 -4.71 8.29
CA GLU A 195 10.19 -6.13 8.49
C GLU A 195 8.98 -6.92 8.98
N ILE A 196 8.26 -6.34 9.94
CA ILE A 196 6.99 -6.87 10.42
C ILE A 196 5.87 -5.97 9.91
N TYR A 197 5.27 -6.37 8.78
CA TYR A 197 4.19 -5.62 8.17
C TYR A 197 2.82 -6.13 8.63
N HIS A 198 2.04 -5.23 9.19
CA HIS A 198 0.68 -5.49 9.64
C HIS A 198 -0.32 -4.56 8.94
N PRO A 199 -0.86 -4.94 7.77
CA PRO A 199 -1.93 -4.18 7.14
C PRO A 199 -3.20 -4.21 8.00
N SER A 200 -4.12 -3.29 7.74
CA SER A 200 -5.44 -3.29 8.39
C SER A 200 -6.16 -4.62 8.17
N GLU A 201 -7.07 -4.98 9.08
CA GLU A 201 -7.82 -6.24 9.02
C GLU A 201 -8.57 -6.39 7.69
N ALA A 202 -9.21 -5.33 7.22
CA ALA A 202 -9.90 -5.33 5.93
C ALA A 202 -8.95 -5.69 4.78
N ARG A 203 -7.71 -5.17 4.78
CA ARG A 203 -6.70 -5.51 3.78
C ARG A 203 -6.23 -6.97 3.91
N ILE A 204 -6.03 -7.47 5.15
CA ILE A 204 -5.69 -8.88 5.39
C ILE A 204 -6.79 -9.77 4.81
N GLN A 205 -8.05 -9.47 5.08
CA GLN A 205 -9.18 -10.21 4.56
C GLN A 205 -9.21 -10.23 3.03
N MET A 206 -9.07 -9.07 2.38
CA MET A 206 -9.04 -8.96 0.92
C MET A 206 -7.85 -9.70 0.30
N CYS A 207 -6.67 -9.67 0.94
CA CYS A 207 -5.51 -10.45 0.50
C CYS A 207 -5.76 -11.95 0.64
N ALA A 208 -6.35 -12.40 1.75
CA ALA A 208 -6.69 -13.80 1.98
C ALA A 208 -7.74 -14.33 0.99
N GLU A 209 -8.66 -13.46 0.55
CA GLU A 209 -9.63 -13.75 -0.51
C GLU A 209 -9.03 -13.71 -1.92
N GLY A 210 -7.74 -13.37 -2.04
CA GLY A 210 -7.05 -13.26 -3.32
C GLY A 210 -7.43 -12.04 -4.17
N ARG A 211 -8.15 -11.07 -3.59
CA ARG A 211 -8.69 -9.88 -4.28
C ARG A 211 -7.81 -8.64 -4.15
N LEU A 212 -6.82 -8.65 -3.27
CA LEU A 212 -5.92 -7.53 -3.07
C LEU A 212 -4.47 -7.96 -3.18
N LEU A 213 -3.71 -7.19 -3.95
CA LEU A 213 -2.26 -7.20 -3.97
C LEU A 213 -1.76 -5.81 -3.57
N LEU A 214 -0.95 -5.75 -2.53
CA LEU A 214 -0.22 -4.54 -2.18
C LEU A 214 1.18 -4.63 -2.76
N LEU A 215 1.62 -3.58 -3.41
CA LEU A 215 2.94 -3.44 -4.02
C LEU A 215 3.66 -2.25 -3.40
N SER A 216 4.96 -2.35 -3.17
CA SER A 216 5.78 -1.20 -2.80
C SER A 216 7.09 -1.19 -3.57
N PRO A 217 7.38 -0.13 -4.34
CA PRO A 217 8.66 0.05 -4.98
C PRO A 217 9.71 0.65 -4.04
N TRP A 218 9.35 0.96 -2.80
CA TRP A 218 10.14 1.72 -1.86
C TRP A 218 10.82 0.83 -0.82
N GLN A 219 12.02 1.19 -0.45
CA GLN A 219 12.62 0.74 0.81
C GLN A 219 11.88 1.40 1.97
N TYR A 220 11.62 0.62 3.04
CA TYR A 220 10.97 1.18 4.22
C TYR A 220 11.83 2.27 4.84
N HIS A 221 11.22 3.40 5.11
CA HIS A 221 11.82 4.51 5.87
C HIS A 221 10.79 5.11 6.81
N TYR A 222 11.27 5.68 7.90
CA TYR A 222 10.42 6.44 8.78
C TYR A 222 9.97 7.71 8.07
N ARG A 223 8.68 7.98 8.08
CA ARG A 223 8.09 9.21 7.58
C ARG A 223 7.39 9.91 8.73
N ALA A 224 7.74 11.18 9.00
CA ALA A 224 7.08 11.97 10.02
C ALA A 224 5.60 12.18 9.65
N ALA A 225 4.76 12.42 10.66
CA ALA A 225 3.30 12.52 10.43
C ALA A 225 2.90 13.70 9.53
N ASP A 226 3.71 14.74 9.50
CA ASP A 226 3.58 15.95 8.68
C ASP A 226 4.33 15.88 7.34
N GLU A 227 5.14 14.84 7.13
CA GLU A 227 5.88 14.66 5.89
C GLU A 227 4.93 14.21 4.76
N MET A 228 4.68 15.12 3.82
CA MET A 228 3.84 14.83 2.67
C MET A 228 4.63 14.17 1.55
N ILE A 229 3.97 13.27 0.84
CA ILE A 229 4.50 12.68 -0.39
C ILE A 229 4.70 13.77 -1.46
N THR A 230 5.85 13.75 -2.11
CA THR A 230 6.20 14.72 -3.15
C THR A 230 5.51 14.40 -4.50
N VAL A 231 5.42 15.40 -5.37
CA VAL A 231 4.89 15.21 -6.73
C VAL A 231 5.74 14.18 -7.51
N ALA A 232 7.05 14.23 -7.36
CA ALA A 232 7.94 13.28 -8.02
C ALA A 232 7.73 11.83 -7.53
N GLU A 233 7.51 11.61 -6.24
CA GLU A 233 7.15 10.28 -5.70
C GLU A 233 5.78 9.81 -6.24
N CYS A 234 4.78 10.71 -6.31
CA CYS A 234 3.49 10.41 -6.92
C CYS A 234 3.63 9.98 -8.39
N LYS A 235 4.40 10.75 -9.18
CA LYS A 235 4.67 10.45 -10.58
C LYS A 235 5.46 9.15 -10.76
N THR A 236 6.39 8.86 -9.84
CA THR A 236 7.11 7.57 -9.80
C THR A 236 6.15 6.40 -9.69
N MET A 237 5.21 6.44 -8.76
CA MET A 237 4.24 5.36 -8.57
C MET A 237 3.29 5.22 -9.77
N ASN A 238 2.88 6.33 -10.38
CA ASN A 238 2.06 6.31 -11.59
C ASN A 238 2.82 5.69 -12.78
N CYS A 239 4.12 6.03 -12.94
CA CYS A 239 4.97 5.41 -13.94
C CYS A 239 5.10 3.90 -13.73
N ILE A 240 5.27 3.46 -12.48
CA ILE A 240 5.35 2.04 -12.12
C ILE A 240 4.03 1.32 -12.41
N ALA A 241 2.88 1.91 -12.11
CA ALA A 241 1.57 1.33 -12.46
C ALA A 241 1.45 1.08 -13.96
N GLN A 242 1.84 2.06 -14.78
CA GLN A 242 1.83 1.94 -16.24
C GLN A 242 2.84 0.88 -16.74
N ALA A 243 4.02 0.83 -16.13
CA ALA A 243 5.08 -0.13 -16.50
C ALA A 243 4.66 -1.57 -16.20
N ILE A 244 4.13 -1.85 -15.00
CA ILE A 244 3.59 -3.17 -14.62
C ILE A 244 2.51 -3.61 -15.61
N CYS A 245 1.59 -2.70 -15.96
CA CYS A 245 0.50 -2.99 -16.88
C CYS A 245 0.94 -3.02 -18.36
N LYS A 246 2.16 -2.58 -18.70
CA LYS A 246 2.64 -2.38 -20.09
C LYS A 246 1.64 -1.56 -20.93
N MET A 247 0.94 -0.63 -20.28
CA MET A 247 -0.17 0.13 -20.84
C MET A 247 -0.13 1.58 -20.34
N LYS A 248 -0.43 2.53 -21.24
CA LYS A 248 -0.58 3.93 -20.87
C LYS A 248 -1.90 4.15 -20.14
N ASP A 249 -1.90 5.10 -19.22
CA ASP A 249 -3.04 5.48 -18.40
C ASP A 249 -4.24 6.06 -19.20
N SER A 250 -4.02 6.50 -20.45
CA SER A 250 -5.07 7.00 -21.35
C SER A 250 -5.86 5.89 -22.06
N TRP A 251 -5.70 4.61 -21.70
CA TRP A 251 -6.39 3.48 -22.33
C TRP A 251 -7.91 3.64 -22.35
N TRP A 252 -8.48 4.24 -21.31
CA TRP A 252 -9.92 4.45 -21.16
C TRP A 252 -10.52 5.51 -22.12
N GLN A 253 -9.69 6.32 -22.76
CA GLN A 253 -10.11 7.33 -23.76
C GLN A 253 -10.27 6.73 -25.17
N ARG A 254 -9.78 5.50 -25.38
CA ARG A 254 -9.88 4.82 -26.67
C ARG A 254 -11.25 4.16 -26.79
N HIS A 255 -11.90 4.36 -27.92
CA HIS A 255 -13.18 3.74 -28.28
C HIS A 255 -12.98 2.31 -28.73
#